data_b9c36613e7f7f32a479521cc8fb6b402
#
_entry.id   b9c36613e7f7f32a479521cc8fb6b402
#
_cell.length_a   1.000
_cell.length_b   1.000
_cell.length_c   1.000
_cell.angle_alpha   90.00
_cell.angle_beta   90.00
_cell.angle_gamma   90.00
#
_symmetry.space_group_name_H-M   'P 1'
#
loop_
_entity.id
_entity.type
_entity.pdbx_description
1 polymer ?
#
loop_
_entity_poly.entity_id
_entity_poly.type
_entity_poly.pdbx_seq_one_letter_code
_entity_poly.pdbx_strand_id
1 'polypeptide(L)'
;TLEVTLTANEIVLDKKSIRTKGMTADLKNISLFVPFNPYIATGENLVLNFTLINVDGAETHQQKVLKAQRPELPDKLFLLLTDKTVITLDKSTENPYLYESSTGNYPSSFSAKITSNQNLTDAKYIWNGSTDDNIATLGKEFGADVKFSYDNWIVKKIIFDTYSFNLDVQGLRLAIKVNNTLLRLSDEYLYAQVPFKQGEEFTIEGLDNVAQAYNRDFFEYNPATGKYKFLAETGNWDVYYSPTYNYIWVNKTKDIAPQAYWILGQGFTSVPRWHNDFTDIGWSWTDIKQLSYMRRISPNQYQADVYLSNKPQWGLDMKIYSSLNSDDYKQAIFSDDRFYGDKTGFQAAGRDKADVVSNDDFVEGYYRITLDISDGLDNAKLTFKKL
;
A
#
# COMPACT_ATOMS: atom_id res chain seq x y z
N THR A 1 -36.29 18.84 41.48
CA THR A 1 -35.32 18.08 40.70
C THR A 1 -34.19 19.00 40.31
N LEU A 2 -32.94 18.50 40.38
CA LEU A 2 -31.75 19.16 39.83
C LEU A 2 -31.33 18.43 38.58
N GLU A 3 -31.32 19.14 37.46
CA GLU A 3 -30.71 18.66 36.23
C GLU A 3 -29.31 19.27 36.07
N VAL A 4 -28.34 18.44 35.72
CA VAL A 4 -26.97 18.87 35.47
C VAL A 4 -26.58 18.37 34.08
N THR A 5 -26.23 19.29 33.19
CA THR A 5 -25.85 18.98 31.83
C THR A 5 -24.47 19.57 31.55
N LEU A 6 -23.59 18.74 31.03
CA LEU A 6 -22.26 19.12 30.53
C LEU A 6 -22.30 19.25 29.02
N THR A 7 -21.90 20.40 28.50
CA THR A 7 -21.87 20.67 27.06
C THR A 7 -20.50 21.16 26.59
N ALA A 8 -20.15 20.88 25.34
CA ALA A 8 -19.08 21.53 24.61
C ALA A 8 -19.59 21.89 23.20
N ASN A 9 -19.36 23.13 22.76
CA ASN A 9 -19.82 23.59 21.45
C ASN A 9 -21.28 23.23 21.17
N GLU A 10 -22.16 23.48 22.17
CA GLU A 10 -23.60 23.15 22.14
C GLU A 10 -23.95 21.65 22.10
N ILE A 11 -22.94 20.76 22.06
CA ILE A 11 -23.16 19.32 22.11
C ILE A 11 -23.23 18.84 23.57
N VAL A 12 -24.27 18.12 23.91
CA VAL A 12 -24.43 17.52 25.25
C VAL A 12 -23.48 16.32 25.35
N LEU A 13 -22.53 16.38 26.31
CA LEU A 13 -21.58 15.33 26.60
C LEU A 13 -22.08 14.34 27.64
N ASP A 14 -22.73 14.85 28.69
CA ASP A 14 -23.36 14.04 29.73
C ASP A 14 -24.50 14.81 30.37
N LYS A 15 -25.52 14.10 30.87
CA LYS A 15 -26.66 14.68 31.58
C LYS A 15 -27.04 13.79 32.77
N LYS A 16 -27.27 14.42 33.93
CA LYS A 16 -27.76 13.76 35.14
C LYS A 16 -28.99 14.49 35.64
N SER A 17 -29.99 13.73 36.11
CA SER A 17 -31.16 14.25 36.80
C SER A 17 -31.22 13.67 38.22
N ILE A 18 -31.34 14.52 39.20
CA ILE A 18 -31.25 14.16 40.63
C ILE A 18 -32.46 14.72 41.37
N ARG A 19 -33.09 13.85 42.11
CA ARG A 19 -34.16 14.27 43.03
C ARG A 19 -33.54 14.94 44.26
N THR A 20 -33.93 16.19 44.51
CA THR A 20 -33.52 16.96 45.70
C THR A 20 -34.56 16.87 46.84
N LYS A 21 -34.08 17.09 48.05
CA LYS A 21 -34.97 17.25 49.21
C LYS A 21 -35.50 18.70 49.26
N GLY A 22 -36.78 18.87 49.45
CA GLY A 22 -37.34 20.19 49.64
C GLY A 22 -36.99 20.81 50.99
N MET A 23 -36.92 22.14 51.07
CA MET A 23 -36.82 22.95 52.32
C MET A 23 -35.56 22.77 53.18
N THR A 24 -34.51 22.05 52.69
CA THR A 24 -33.24 21.86 53.41
C THR A 24 -32.08 21.98 52.43
N ALA A 25 -30.91 22.41 52.93
CA ALA A 25 -29.67 22.32 52.15
C ALA A 25 -29.35 20.85 51.87
N ASP A 26 -29.16 20.51 50.61
CA ASP A 26 -28.90 19.15 50.19
C ASP A 26 -27.55 19.13 49.38
N LEU A 27 -26.57 18.44 49.96
CA LEU A 27 -25.27 18.28 49.32
C LEU A 27 -25.28 17.00 48.46
N LYS A 28 -25.04 17.15 47.20
CA LYS A 28 -24.96 16.03 46.25
C LYS A 28 -23.60 15.98 45.60
N ASN A 29 -23.00 14.79 45.61
CA ASN A 29 -21.83 14.47 44.83
C ASN A 29 -22.33 14.03 43.46
N ILE A 30 -21.95 14.75 42.40
CA ILE A 30 -22.36 14.46 41.04
C ILE A 30 -21.09 14.15 40.25
N SER A 31 -21.03 12.96 39.71
CA SER A 31 -20.00 12.59 38.74
C SER A 31 -20.57 12.71 37.35
N LEU A 32 -19.94 13.51 36.51
CA LEU A 32 -20.21 13.60 35.07
C LEU A 32 -19.04 12.99 34.33
N PHE A 33 -19.35 12.32 33.25
CA PHE A 33 -18.36 11.75 32.38
C PHE A 33 -18.11 12.71 31.20
N VAL A 34 -16.85 13.07 30.98
CA VAL A 34 -16.42 13.76 29.77
C VAL A 34 -15.95 12.70 28.81
N PRO A 35 -16.76 12.28 27.83
CA PRO A 35 -16.30 11.33 26.85
C PRO A 35 -15.14 11.97 26.08
N PHE A 36 -14.17 11.16 25.71
CA PHE A 36 -13.17 11.61 24.76
C PHE A 36 -13.89 11.95 23.46
N ASN A 37 -13.71 13.16 23.01
CA ASN A 37 -14.26 13.62 21.76
C ASN A 37 -13.14 14.29 20.95
N PRO A 38 -12.84 13.83 19.72
CA PRO A 38 -11.80 14.42 18.88
C PRO A 38 -12.05 15.89 18.56
N TYR A 39 -13.30 16.34 18.65
CA TYR A 39 -13.67 17.74 18.39
C TYR A 39 -13.50 18.68 19.61
N ILE A 40 -13.09 18.16 20.77
CA ILE A 40 -12.82 18.97 21.96
C ILE A 40 -11.31 19.13 22.14
N ALA A 41 -10.80 20.29 21.78
CA ALA A 41 -9.38 20.61 21.95
C ALA A 41 -9.02 20.93 23.41
N THR A 42 -7.74 20.78 23.76
CA THR A 42 -7.23 21.28 25.05
C THR A 42 -7.40 22.80 25.12
N GLY A 43 -7.93 23.29 26.22
CA GLY A 43 -8.25 24.70 26.44
C GLY A 43 -9.64 25.13 26.02
N GLU A 44 -10.39 24.26 25.35
CA GLU A 44 -11.77 24.52 24.96
C GLU A 44 -12.71 24.64 26.17
N ASN A 45 -13.77 25.41 26.04
CA ASN A 45 -14.75 25.60 27.11
C ASN A 45 -15.71 24.42 27.19
N LEU A 46 -15.81 23.83 28.37
CA LEU A 46 -16.87 22.94 28.75
C LEU A 46 -17.86 23.74 29.63
N VAL A 47 -19.14 23.72 29.29
CA VAL A 47 -20.15 24.44 30.05
C VAL A 47 -20.98 23.47 30.86
N LEU A 48 -20.93 23.63 32.16
CA LEU A 48 -21.71 22.87 33.12
C LEU A 48 -22.96 23.71 33.46
N ASN A 49 -24.13 23.22 33.04
CA ASN A 49 -25.42 23.85 33.25
C ASN A 49 -26.14 23.14 34.39
N PHE A 50 -26.61 23.90 35.33
CA PHE A 50 -27.48 23.46 36.45
C PHE A 50 -28.86 24.07 36.26
N THR A 51 -29.87 23.21 36.26
CA THR A 51 -31.27 23.63 36.26
C THR A 51 -31.99 23.04 37.44
N LEU A 52 -32.36 23.87 38.39
CA LEU A 52 -33.17 23.45 39.54
C LEU A 52 -34.64 23.69 39.23
N ILE A 53 -35.44 22.64 39.23
CA ILE A 53 -36.88 22.64 39.00
C ILE A 53 -37.59 22.40 40.33
N ASN A 54 -38.38 23.39 40.76
CA ASN A 54 -39.17 23.27 41.99
C ASN A 54 -40.45 22.44 41.78
N VAL A 55 -41.30 22.34 42.78
CA VAL A 55 -42.55 21.54 42.72
C VAL A 55 -43.61 22.17 41.84
N ASP A 56 -43.55 23.48 41.64
CA ASP A 56 -44.48 24.24 40.83
C ASP A 56 -44.01 24.38 39.38
N GLY A 57 -42.86 23.76 39.02
CA GLY A 57 -42.28 23.79 37.72
C GLY A 57 -41.44 25.05 37.41
N ALA A 58 -41.24 25.95 38.38
CA ALA A 58 -40.35 27.10 38.19
C ALA A 58 -38.88 26.65 38.17
N GLU A 59 -38.12 27.25 37.28
CA GLU A 59 -36.72 26.91 37.01
C GLU A 59 -35.75 27.98 37.48
N THR A 60 -34.63 27.54 38.05
CA THR A 60 -33.49 28.39 38.37
C THR A 60 -32.25 27.80 37.66
N HIS A 61 -31.55 28.67 36.95
CA HIS A 61 -30.40 28.25 36.14
C HIS A 61 -29.10 28.84 36.71
N GLN A 62 -28.04 28.04 36.66
CA GLN A 62 -26.68 28.46 36.93
C GLN A 62 -25.73 27.78 35.97
N GLN A 63 -24.66 28.44 35.61
CA GLN A 63 -23.63 27.90 34.74
C GLN A 63 -22.24 28.02 35.38
N LYS A 64 -21.37 27.05 35.04
CA LYS A 64 -19.97 27.10 35.35
C LYS A 64 -19.17 26.67 34.12
N VAL A 65 -18.17 27.49 33.74
CA VAL A 65 -17.26 27.16 32.66
C VAL A 65 -16.05 26.45 33.22
N LEU A 66 -15.68 25.33 32.61
CA LEU A 66 -14.47 24.54 32.85
C LEU A 66 -13.63 24.57 31.61
N LYS A 67 -12.33 24.28 31.74
CA LYS A 67 -11.43 24.12 30.62
C LYS A 67 -11.18 22.65 30.39
N ALA A 68 -11.34 22.22 29.14
CA ALA A 68 -10.93 20.87 28.73
C ALA A 68 -9.42 20.76 28.79
N GLN A 69 -8.94 19.63 29.30
CA GLN A 69 -7.52 19.30 29.29
C GLN A 69 -7.36 17.84 28.89
N ARG A 70 -6.56 17.59 27.86
CA ARG A 70 -6.18 16.24 27.50
C ARG A 70 -5.12 15.74 28.47
N PRO A 71 -5.16 14.45 28.86
CA PRO A 71 -4.13 13.88 29.70
C PRO A 71 -2.78 13.85 28.98
N GLU A 72 -1.71 14.10 29.73
CA GLU A 72 -0.37 13.79 29.26
C GLU A 72 -0.19 12.27 29.23
N LEU A 73 0.16 11.77 28.06
CA LEU A 73 0.40 10.35 27.84
C LEU A 73 1.91 10.07 27.91
N PRO A 74 2.31 8.89 28.39
CA PRO A 74 3.71 8.50 28.47
C PRO A 74 4.30 8.33 27.06
N ASP A 75 5.63 8.22 26.96
CA ASP A 75 6.33 8.04 25.69
C ASP A 75 6.09 6.66 25.05
N LYS A 76 5.54 5.73 25.80
CA LYS A 76 5.23 4.37 25.34
C LYS A 76 3.82 3.97 25.74
N LEU A 77 3.13 3.33 24.79
CA LEU A 77 1.90 2.57 25.05
C LEU A 77 2.13 1.10 24.70
N PHE A 78 1.22 0.25 25.13
CA PHE A 78 1.35 -1.20 25.01
C PHE A 78 0.05 -1.80 24.50
N LEU A 79 0.15 -2.66 23.49
CA LEU A 79 -0.92 -3.57 23.13
C LEU A 79 -0.70 -4.87 23.90
N LEU A 80 -1.61 -5.19 24.79
CA LEU A 80 -1.60 -6.44 25.56
C LEU A 80 -2.55 -7.41 24.88
N LEU A 81 -2.00 -8.32 24.07
CA LEU A 81 -2.78 -9.31 23.33
C LEU A 81 -3.33 -10.40 24.24
N THR A 82 -4.40 -11.04 23.81
CA THR A 82 -5.04 -12.14 24.55
C THR A 82 -4.16 -13.37 24.72
N ASP A 83 -3.20 -13.59 23.83
CA ASP A 83 -2.19 -14.65 23.90
C ASP A 83 -0.98 -14.31 24.80
N LYS A 84 -1.06 -13.18 25.53
CA LYS A 84 -0.02 -12.61 26.39
C LYS A 84 1.16 -11.97 25.64
N THR A 85 1.11 -11.87 24.34
CA THR A 85 2.09 -11.07 23.59
C THR A 85 1.91 -9.59 23.90
N VAL A 86 3.02 -8.87 24.06
CA VAL A 86 3.03 -7.43 24.29
C VAL A 86 3.70 -6.75 23.11
N ILE A 87 2.97 -5.83 22.45
CA ILE A 87 3.52 -5.00 21.41
C ILE A 87 3.71 -3.59 21.98
N THR A 88 4.93 -3.09 21.95
CA THR A 88 5.24 -1.72 22.38
C THR A 88 4.98 -0.76 21.23
N LEU A 89 4.33 0.36 21.56
CA LEU A 89 4.11 1.49 20.66
C LEU A 89 4.89 2.68 21.22
N ASP A 90 5.87 3.16 20.49
CA ASP A 90 6.64 4.34 20.84
C ASP A 90 5.95 5.61 20.29
N LYS A 91 6.00 6.69 21.07
CA LYS A 91 5.45 7.98 20.67
C LYS A 91 6.19 8.53 19.46
N SER A 92 5.46 8.94 18.43
CA SER A 92 6.04 9.54 17.23
C SER A 92 6.71 10.88 17.55
N THR A 93 7.87 11.12 16.96
CA THR A 93 8.58 12.41 17.05
C THR A 93 7.95 13.51 16.19
N GLU A 94 7.21 13.13 15.15
CA GLU A 94 6.60 14.06 14.21
C GLU A 94 5.19 14.48 14.61
N ASN A 95 4.43 13.53 15.21
CA ASN A 95 3.07 13.77 15.65
C ASN A 95 2.85 13.26 17.08
N PRO A 96 2.65 14.14 18.07
CA PRO A 96 2.56 13.78 19.49
C PRO A 96 1.34 12.91 19.82
N TYR A 97 0.39 12.75 18.91
CA TYR A 97 -0.79 11.91 19.09
C TYR A 97 -0.61 10.49 18.54
N LEU A 98 0.39 10.25 17.71
CA LEU A 98 0.65 8.95 17.13
C LEU A 98 1.61 8.13 17.99
N TYR A 99 1.30 6.86 18.15
CA TYR A 99 2.14 5.85 18.76
C TYR A 99 2.31 4.70 17.78
N GLU A 100 3.55 4.28 17.56
CA GLU A 100 3.89 3.37 16.47
C GLU A 100 4.72 2.20 16.99
N SER A 101 4.41 0.98 16.52
CA SER A 101 5.30 -0.15 16.74
C SER A 101 6.60 -0.01 15.94
N SER A 102 7.64 -0.72 16.33
CA SER A 102 8.80 -0.95 15.47
C SER A 102 8.36 -1.62 14.15
N THR A 103 9.20 -1.53 13.11
CA THR A 103 8.95 -2.29 11.87
C THR A 103 9.19 -3.78 12.15
N GLY A 104 8.23 -4.63 11.76
CA GLY A 104 8.26 -6.07 12.00
C GLY A 104 7.21 -6.82 11.19
N ASN A 105 6.87 -8.02 11.63
CA ASN A 105 5.75 -8.78 11.12
C ASN A 105 4.73 -8.95 12.26
N TYR A 106 3.56 -8.40 12.08
CA TYR A 106 2.49 -8.45 13.05
C TYR A 106 1.30 -9.25 12.53
N PRO A 107 0.52 -9.89 13.40
CA PRO A 107 -0.73 -10.51 12.99
C PRO A 107 -1.67 -9.48 12.35
N SER A 108 -2.36 -9.86 11.30
CA SER A 108 -3.36 -9.02 10.64
C SER A 108 -4.69 -8.94 11.41
N SER A 109 -4.89 -9.82 12.39
CA SER A 109 -6.08 -9.84 13.25
C SER A 109 -5.73 -10.33 14.64
N PHE A 110 -6.19 -9.60 15.66
CA PHE A 110 -6.05 -9.98 17.07
C PHE A 110 -7.01 -9.19 17.95
N SER A 111 -7.12 -9.58 19.22
CA SER A 111 -7.78 -8.79 20.26
C SER A 111 -6.76 -8.36 21.30
N ALA A 112 -6.82 -7.10 21.74
CA ALA A 112 -5.88 -6.54 22.69
C ALA A 112 -6.50 -5.44 23.56
N LYS A 113 -5.89 -5.17 24.71
CA LYS A 113 -6.05 -3.90 25.42
C LYS A 113 -4.92 -2.96 25.06
N ILE A 114 -5.22 -1.68 24.91
CA ILE A 114 -4.19 -0.64 24.77
C ILE A 114 -4.01 0.00 26.14
N THR A 115 -2.78 0.08 26.62
CA THR A 115 -2.51 0.50 28.00
C THR A 115 -1.29 1.39 28.10
N SER A 116 -1.25 2.20 29.17
CA SER A 116 -0.09 3.04 29.50
C SER A 116 1.00 2.31 30.29
N ASN A 117 0.82 1.03 30.61
CA ASN A 117 1.79 0.19 31.31
C ASN A 117 1.67 -1.26 30.83
N GLN A 118 2.78 -1.99 30.76
CA GLN A 118 2.80 -3.41 30.43
C GLN A 118 2.02 -4.26 31.45
N ASN A 119 2.03 -3.83 32.72
CA ASN A 119 1.21 -4.43 33.75
C ASN A 119 -0.15 -3.72 33.78
N LEU A 120 -1.19 -4.44 33.49
CA LEU A 120 -2.56 -3.93 33.40
C LEU A 120 -3.03 -3.26 34.69
N THR A 121 -2.64 -3.80 35.85
CA THR A 121 -3.02 -3.25 37.17
C THR A 121 -2.35 -1.91 37.47
N ASP A 122 -1.24 -1.62 36.87
CA ASP A 122 -0.47 -0.39 37.06
C ASP A 122 -0.76 0.65 35.95
N ALA A 123 -1.61 0.32 35.01
CA ALA A 123 -1.93 1.19 33.90
C ALA A 123 -2.83 2.36 34.34
N LYS A 124 -2.35 3.59 34.14
CA LYS A 124 -3.12 4.82 34.39
C LYS A 124 -4.19 5.05 33.34
N TYR A 125 -3.92 4.66 32.10
CA TYR A 125 -4.83 4.79 30.97
C TYR A 125 -5.03 3.43 30.32
N ILE A 126 -6.30 3.11 30.04
CA ILE A 126 -6.71 1.87 29.39
C ILE A 126 -7.72 2.23 28.31
N TRP A 127 -7.42 1.83 27.08
CA TRP A 127 -8.36 1.91 25.98
C TRP A 127 -8.95 0.53 25.75
N ASN A 128 -10.26 0.48 25.79
CA ASN A 128 -11.07 -0.70 25.56
C ASN A 128 -11.61 -0.71 24.13
N GLY A 129 -12.12 -1.85 23.67
CA GLY A 129 -12.78 -1.96 22.37
C GLY A 129 -14.11 -1.22 22.32
N SER A 130 -14.44 -0.77 21.13
CA SER A 130 -15.76 -0.28 20.75
C SER A 130 -16.60 -1.38 20.09
N THR A 131 -17.74 -1.02 19.55
CA THR A 131 -18.54 -1.90 18.68
C THR A 131 -17.90 -2.14 17.31
N ASP A 132 -17.05 -1.23 16.89
CA ASP A 132 -16.39 -1.27 15.58
C ASP A 132 -14.95 -1.75 15.74
N ASP A 133 -14.49 -2.54 14.78
CA ASP A 133 -13.11 -2.99 14.72
C ASP A 133 -12.16 -1.81 14.52
N ASN A 134 -10.94 -1.92 15.01
CA ASN A 134 -9.87 -0.93 14.94
C ASN A 134 -10.16 0.40 15.64
N ILE A 135 -11.23 0.49 16.41
CA ILE A 135 -11.59 1.67 17.20
C ILE A 135 -11.54 1.34 18.68
N ALA A 136 -10.89 2.22 19.43
CA ALA A 136 -10.79 2.11 20.88
C ALA A 136 -11.64 3.20 21.59
N THR A 137 -11.89 3.00 22.86
CA THR A 137 -12.52 3.97 23.75
C THR A 137 -11.73 4.05 25.06
N LEU A 138 -11.47 5.27 25.54
CA LEU A 138 -10.80 5.44 26.83
C LEU A 138 -11.76 5.07 27.96
N GLY A 139 -11.42 4.04 28.73
CA GLY A 139 -12.23 3.54 29.84
C GLY A 139 -11.63 3.89 31.18
N LYS A 140 -12.49 3.86 32.23
CA LYS A 140 -12.06 3.93 33.62
C LYS A 140 -11.80 2.55 34.22
N GLU A 141 -12.40 1.53 33.66
CA GLU A 141 -12.38 0.14 34.12
C GLU A 141 -12.10 -0.78 32.93
N PHE A 142 -11.79 -2.01 33.19
CA PHE A 142 -11.56 -3.04 32.19
C PHE A 142 -12.85 -3.34 31.41
N GLY A 143 -12.90 -2.97 30.18
CA GLY A 143 -13.96 -3.29 29.24
C GLY A 143 -13.58 -4.40 28.28
N ALA A 144 -14.30 -4.50 27.16
CA ALA A 144 -13.99 -5.41 26.06
C ALA A 144 -12.61 -5.11 25.47
N ASP A 145 -11.99 -6.10 24.84
CA ASP A 145 -10.75 -5.89 24.07
C ASP A 145 -11.02 -5.14 22.77
N VAL A 146 -10.07 -4.35 22.37
CA VAL A 146 -10.06 -3.75 21.01
C VAL A 146 -9.84 -4.88 20.02
N LYS A 147 -10.73 -4.99 19.06
CA LYS A 147 -10.55 -5.90 17.93
C LYS A 147 -9.77 -5.20 16.84
N PHE A 148 -8.63 -5.74 16.51
CA PHE A 148 -7.79 -5.32 15.40
C PHE A 148 -8.03 -6.27 14.24
N SER A 149 -8.41 -5.75 13.07
CA SER A 149 -8.71 -6.54 11.89
C SER A 149 -8.30 -5.79 10.63
N TYR A 150 -7.29 -6.34 9.97
CA TYR A 150 -6.74 -5.92 8.69
C TYR A 150 -6.45 -7.14 7.81
N ASP A 151 -7.44 -8.02 7.65
CA ASP A 151 -7.31 -9.35 7.04
C ASP A 151 -6.71 -9.33 5.61
N ASN A 152 -6.76 -8.19 4.95
CA ASN A 152 -6.19 -8.02 3.60
C ASN A 152 -4.81 -7.34 3.61
N TRP A 153 -4.11 -7.37 4.76
CA TRP A 153 -2.80 -6.73 4.90
C TRP A 153 -1.75 -7.68 5.46
N ILE A 154 -0.51 -7.52 4.98
CA ILE A 154 0.68 -7.95 5.71
C ILE A 154 1.10 -6.77 6.55
N VAL A 155 0.81 -6.84 7.84
CA VAL A 155 1.04 -5.74 8.78
C VAL A 155 2.53 -5.66 9.12
N LYS A 156 3.16 -4.55 8.76
CA LYS A 156 4.57 -4.26 9.06
C LYS A 156 4.76 -3.30 10.22
N LYS A 157 3.76 -2.48 10.49
CA LYS A 157 3.74 -1.53 11.60
C LYS A 157 2.30 -1.31 12.04
N ILE A 158 2.08 -1.18 13.34
CA ILE A 158 0.80 -0.82 13.93
C ILE A 158 0.91 0.61 14.42
N ILE A 159 -0.10 1.42 14.17
CA ILE A 159 -0.18 2.81 14.55
C ILE A 159 -1.44 3.00 15.38
N PHE A 160 -1.29 3.62 16.55
CA PHE A 160 -2.42 4.04 17.36
C PHE A 160 -2.48 5.56 17.43
N ASP A 161 -3.57 6.13 16.95
CA ASP A 161 -3.84 7.55 17.06
C ASP A 161 -4.62 7.84 18.34
N THR A 162 -3.95 8.47 19.31
CA THR A 162 -4.57 8.88 20.57
C THR A 162 -5.47 10.11 20.45
N TYR A 163 -5.57 10.69 19.27
CA TYR A 163 -6.50 11.79 18.98
C TYR A 163 -7.86 11.25 18.54
N SER A 164 -7.89 10.31 17.61
CA SER A 164 -9.11 9.69 17.07
C SER A 164 -9.45 8.36 17.72
N PHE A 165 -8.52 7.77 18.48
CA PHE A 165 -8.58 6.40 19.05
C PHE A 165 -8.64 5.29 18.00
N ASN A 166 -8.16 5.55 16.82
CA ASN A 166 -8.08 4.58 15.76
C ASN A 166 -6.76 3.81 15.82
N LEU A 167 -6.84 2.51 15.57
CA LEU A 167 -5.71 1.67 15.20
C LEU A 167 -5.63 1.63 13.68
N ASP A 168 -4.45 1.87 13.15
CA ASP A 168 -4.14 1.81 11.73
C ASP A 168 -2.88 0.99 11.49
N VAL A 169 -2.54 0.72 10.25
CA VAL A 169 -1.38 -0.09 9.87
C VAL A 169 -0.57 0.53 8.76
N GLN A 170 0.73 0.20 8.76
CA GLN A 170 1.56 0.27 7.57
C GLN A 170 1.95 -1.15 7.18
N GLY A 171 1.98 -1.42 5.87
CA GLY A 171 2.29 -2.74 5.36
C GLY A 171 1.83 -2.92 3.93
N LEU A 172 1.63 -4.17 3.55
CA LEU A 172 1.25 -4.55 2.20
C LEU A 172 -0.24 -4.87 2.16
N ARG A 173 -0.98 -4.17 1.33
CA ARG A 173 -2.38 -4.49 1.07
C ARG A 173 -2.48 -5.69 0.11
N LEU A 174 -3.19 -6.73 0.50
CA LEU A 174 -3.32 -7.99 -0.26
C LEU A 174 -4.55 -8.04 -1.19
N ALA A 175 -5.36 -7.00 -1.22
CA ALA A 175 -6.64 -6.99 -1.93
C ALA A 175 -6.56 -6.37 -3.34
N ILE A 176 -5.51 -6.67 -4.12
CA ILE A 176 -5.42 -6.27 -5.52
C ILE A 176 -6.12 -7.33 -6.37
N LYS A 177 -7.15 -6.92 -7.12
CA LYS A 177 -7.79 -7.77 -8.11
C LYS A 177 -7.58 -7.22 -9.51
N VAL A 178 -7.23 -8.09 -10.42
CA VAL A 178 -7.09 -7.79 -11.84
C VAL A 178 -8.06 -8.69 -12.62
N ASN A 179 -8.96 -8.09 -13.37
CA ASN A 179 -10.00 -8.82 -14.11
C ASN A 179 -10.73 -9.86 -13.21
N ASN A 180 -11.20 -9.43 -12.03
CA ASN A 180 -11.82 -10.23 -10.97
C ASN A 180 -10.94 -11.32 -10.34
N THR A 181 -9.67 -11.43 -10.73
CA THR A 181 -8.72 -12.39 -10.15
C THR A 181 -7.94 -11.73 -9.03
N LEU A 182 -8.02 -12.28 -7.81
CA LEU A 182 -7.26 -11.80 -6.66
C LEU A 182 -5.79 -12.20 -6.82
N LEU A 183 -4.89 -11.21 -6.78
CA LEU A 183 -3.46 -11.46 -6.70
C LEU A 183 -3.10 -11.94 -5.29
N ARG A 184 -2.23 -12.93 -5.17
CA ARG A 184 -1.80 -13.52 -3.91
C ARG A 184 -0.32 -13.28 -3.70
N LEU A 185 0.09 -13.18 -2.44
CA LEU A 185 1.49 -13.00 -2.10
C LEU A 185 2.35 -14.17 -2.61
N SER A 186 3.38 -13.83 -3.35
CA SER A 186 4.45 -14.72 -3.78
C SER A 186 5.76 -13.97 -3.58
N ASP A 187 6.54 -14.35 -2.57
CA ASP A 187 7.75 -13.66 -2.12
C ASP A 187 7.50 -12.16 -1.82
N GLU A 188 8.09 -11.26 -2.58
CA GLU A 188 7.96 -9.80 -2.42
C GLU A 188 6.86 -9.16 -3.30
N TYR A 189 6.15 -9.95 -4.11
CA TYR A 189 5.11 -9.50 -5.05
C TYR A 189 3.76 -10.14 -4.76
N LEU A 190 2.70 -9.48 -5.24
CA LEU A 190 1.44 -10.18 -5.43
C LEU A 190 1.39 -10.70 -6.86
N TYR A 191 0.95 -11.94 -7.02
CA TYR A 191 0.92 -12.66 -8.29
C TYR A 191 -0.39 -13.41 -8.50
N ALA A 192 -0.83 -13.48 -9.75
CA ALA A 192 -1.79 -14.46 -10.22
C ALA A 192 -1.66 -14.68 -11.71
N GLN A 193 -2.09 -15.86 -12.17
CA GLN A 193 -2.42 -16.09 -13.57
C GLN A 193 -3.81 -15.52 -13.86
N VAL A 194 -3.89 -14.55 -14.77
CA VAL A 194 -5.13 -13.84 -15.09
C VAL A 194 -5.51 -14.12 -16.53
N PRO A 195 -6.75 -14.60 -16.80
CA PRO A 195 -7.26 -14.74 -18.15
C PRO A 195 -7.63 -13.38 -18.74
N PHE A 196 -7.14 -13.08 -19.94
CA PHE A 196 -7.51 -11.89 -20.68
C PHE A 196 -7.96 -12.25 -22.09
N LYS A 197 -8.80 -11.40 -22.66
CA LYS A 197 -9.08 -11.37 -24.09
C LYS A 197 -8.55 -10.07 -24.68
N GLN A 198 -7.85 -10.17 -25.80
CA GLN A 198 -7.29 -9.00 -26.49
C GLN A 198 -8.39 -7.99 -26.83
N GLY A 199 -8.16 -6.75 -26.46
CA GLY A 199 -9.07 -5.65 -26.74
C GLY A 199 -10.29 -5.56 -25.82
N GLU A 200 -10.53 -6.53 -24.92
CA GLU A 200 -11.59 -6.41 -23.92
C GLU A 200 -11.22 -5.49 -22.75
N GLU A 201 -12.22 -4.77 -22.26
CA GLU A 201 -12.10 -3.94 -21.07
C GLU A 201 -12.24 -4.78 -19.80
N PHE A 202 -11.47 -4.44 -18.78
CA PHE A 202 -11.50 -5.07 -17.46
C PHE A 202 -11.24 -4.04 -16.35
N THR A 203 -11.38 -4.45 -15.09
CA THR A 203 -11.11 -3.60 -13.92
C THR A 203 -9.84 -4.04 -13.20
N ILE A 204 -9.16 -3.07 -12.59
CA ILE A 204 -8.15 -3.27 -11.56
C ILE A 204 -8.67 -2.62 -10.29
N GLU A 205 -8.82 -3.40 -9.23
CA GLU A 205 -9.31 -2.96 -7.93
C GLU A 205 -8.17 -2.92 -6.91
N GLY A 206 -8.23 -2.00 -5.98
CA GLY A 206 -7.29 -1.90 -4.86
C GLY A 206 -6.01 -1.14 -5.15
N LEU A 207 -5.88 -0.49 -6.31
CA LEU A 207 -4.76 0.40 -6.62
C LEU A 207 -5.10 1.85 -6.29
N ASP A 208 -4.13 2.54 -5.68
CA ASP A 208 -4.14 3.98 -5.57
C ASP A 208 -3.35 4.59 -6.74
N ASN A 209 -3.76 5.76 -7.27
CA ASN A 209 -3.08 6.47 -8.37
C ASN A 209 -2.89 5.64 -9.66
N VAL A 210 -3.95 5.13 -10.17
CA VAL A 210 -4.04 4.26 -11.33
C VAL A 210 -3.29 4.75 -12.58
N ALA A 211 -3.21 6.04 -12.83
CA ALA A 211 -2.65 6.61 -14.06
C ALA A 211 -1.14 6.35 -14.27
N GLN A 212 -0.40 5.91 -13.24
CA GLN A 212 1.04 5.63 -13.30
C GLN A 212 1.41 4.21 -12.83
N ALA A 213 0.43 3.42 -12.45
CA ALA A 213 0.62 2.18 -11.69
C ALA A 213 0.65 0.90 -12.54
N TYR A 214 0.81 1.00 -13.85
CA TYR A 214 0.70 -0.17 -14.74
C TYR A 214 1.63 -0.13 -15.95
N ASN A 215 1.97 -1.31 -16.48
CA ASN A 215 2.76 -1.47 -17.69
C ASN A 215 1.93 -1.12 -18.94
N ARG A 216 2.29 -0.04 -19.58
CA ARG A 216 1.59 0.50 -20.78
C ARG A 216 1.78 -0.35 -22.05
N ASP A 217 2.70 -1.27 -22.05
CA ASP A 217 2.81 -2.24 -23.15
C ASP A 217 1.65 -3.22 -23.16
N PHE A 218 1.06 -3.52 -22.01
CA PHE A 218 0.02 -4.53 -21.86
C PHE A 218 -1.35 -3.94 -21.58
N PHE A 219 -1.41 -2.77 -20.96
CA PHE A 219 -2.66 -2.15 -20.52
C PHE A 219 -2.80 -0.74 -21.08
N GLU A 220 -3.99 -0.43 -21.55
CA GLU A 220 -4.42 0.93 -21.88
C GLU A 220 -5.53 1.35 -20.92
N TYR A 221 -5.30 2.42 -20.16
CA TYR A 221 -6.28 2.96 -19.22
C TYR A 221 -7.22 3.96 -19.89
N ASN A 222 -8.52 3.77 -19.69
CA ASN A 222 -9.55 4.71 -20.13
C ASN A 222 -10.01 5.56 -18.94
N PRO A 223 -9.61 6.83 -18.82
CA PRO A 223 -9.97 7.67 -17.68
C PRO A 223 -11.48 8.00 -17.63
N ALA A 224 -12.19 7.90 -18.75
CA ALA A 224 -13.62 8.17 -18.81
C ALA A 224 -14.45 7.05 -18.17
N THR A 225 -13.98 5.80 -18.24
CA THR A 225 -14.70 4.63 -17.70
C THR A 225 -14.03 4.06 -16.43
N GLY A 226 -12.80 4.45 -16.12
CA GLY A 226 -11.99 3.86 -15.05
C GLY A 226 -11.55 2.42 -15.34
N LYS A 227 -11.68 1.97 -16.59
CA LYS A 227 -11.35 0.61 -17.00
C LYS A 227 -10.05 0.55 -17.79
N TYR A 228 -9.53 -0.67 -17.88
CA TYR A 228 -8.35 -1.00 -18.66
C TYR A 228 -8.72 -1.86 -19.83
N LYS A 229 -7.94 -1.77 -20.90
CA LYS A 229 -8.01 -2.63 -22.07
C LYS A 229 -6.73 -3.44 -22.15
N PHE A 230 -6.85 -4.76 -22.36
CA PHE A 230 -5.70 -5.63 -22.55
C PHE A 230 -5.22 -5.60 -23.98
N LEU A 231 -3.93 -5.32 -24.20
CA LEU A 231 -3.36 -5.08 -25.53
C LEU A 231 -2.72 -6.31 -26.17
N ALA A 232 -2.31 -7.30 -25.37
CA ALA A 232 -1.69 -8.51 -25.88
C ALA A 232 -2.74 -9.55 -26.32
N GLU A 233 -2.27 -10.66 -26.86
CA GLU A 233 -3.13 -11.74 -27.34
C GLU A 233 -3.94 -12.40 -26.22
N THR A 234 -5.10 -12.93 -26.60
CA THR A 234 -5.99 -13.67 -25.70
C THR A 234 -5.29 -14.87 -25.07
N GLY A 235 -5.44 -15.03 -23.75
CA GLY A 235 -4.84 -16.14 -23.02
C GLY A 235 -4.66 -15.86 -21.54
N ASN A 236 -3.98 -16.77 -20.84
CA ASN A 236 -3.60 -16.62 -19.45
C ASN A 236 -2.23 -15.92 -19.37
N TRP A 237 -2.14 -14.92 -18.51
CA TRP A 237 -0.96 -14.09 -18.33
C TRP A 237 -0.54 -14.02 -16.88
N ASP A 238 0.76 -14.02 -16.66
CA ASP A 238 1.35 -13.84 -15.34
C ASP A 238 1.32 -12.36 -14.98
N VAL A 239 0.48 -12.00 -14.03
CA VAL A 239 0.30 -10.62 -13.56
C VAL A 239 0.92 -10.46 -12.20
N TYR A 240 1.76 -9.45 -12.07
CA TYR A 240 2.48 -9.12 -10.86
C TYR A 240 2.12 -7.72 -10.39
N TYR A 241 2.08 -7.53 -9.08
CA TYR A 241 2.00 -6.23 -8.45
C TYR A 241 3.09 -6.08 -7.41
N SER A 242 3.87 -5.01 -7.51
CA SER A 242 4.84 -4.62 -6.48
C SER A 242 4.19 -3.63 -5.53
N PRO A 243 4.00 -3.99 -4.27
CA PRO A 243 3.51 -3.06 -3.25
C PRO A 243 4.51 -1.92 -2.96
N THR A 244 5.81 -2.24 -3.02
CA THR A 244 6.90 -1.26 -2.80
C THR A 244 6.86 -0.14 -3.83
N TYR A 245 6.55 -0.46 -5.08
CA TYR A 245 6.54 0.49 -6.18
C TYR A 245 5.14 0.93 -6.59
N ASN A 246 4.09 0.33 -6.02
CA ASN A 246 2.70 0.54 -6.41
C ASN A 246 2.52 0.41 -7.92
N TYR A 247 2.92 -0.75 -8.48
CA TYR A 247 2.98 -0.94 -9.92
C TYR A 247 2.57 -2.35 -10.33
N ILE A 248 1.70 -2.44 -11.35
CA ILE A 248 1.30 -3.71 -11.97
C ILE A 248 2.03 -3.87 -13.30
N TRP A 249 2.57 -5.06 -13.53
CA TRP A 249 3.12 -5.45 -14.82
C TRP A 249 2.73 -6.88 -15.17
N VAL A 250 2.98 -7.23 -16.42
CA VAL A 250 2.68 -8.52 -17.01
C VAL A 250 3.97 -9.13 -17.52
N ASN A 251 4.11 -10.42 -17.33
CA ASN A 251 5.22 -11.17 -17.87
C ASN A 251 4.74 -12.56 -18.30
N LYS A 252 5.62 -13.34 -18.90
CA LYS A 252 5.47 -14.76 -19.09
C LYS A 252 6.78 -15.44 -18.70
N THR A 253 6.66 -16.38 -17.81
CA THR A 253 7.79 -17.10 -17.23
C THR A 253 7.89 -18.54 -17.75
N LYS A 254 7.08 -18.87 -18.75
CA LYS A 254 7.09 -20.19 -19.43
C LYS A 254 7.08 -20.01 -20.92
N ASP A 255 7.71 -20.92 -21.63
CA ASP A 255 7.70 -20.97 -23.08
C ASP A 255 6.29 -21.04 -23.65
N ILE A 256 6.09 -20.34 -24.75
CA ILE A 256 4.83 -20.27 -25.48
C ILE A 256 5.08 -20.67 -26.92
N ALA A 257 4.31 -21.63 -27.41
CA ALA A 257 4.24 -21.94 -28.83
C ALA A 257 3.18 -21.04 -29.52
N PRO A 258 3.35 -20.64 -30.81
CA PRO A 258 4.45 -21.02 -31.68
C PRO A 258 5.65 -20.09 -31.57
N GLN A 259 5.54 -18.85 -31.07
CA GLN A 259 6.65 -17.92 -30.96
C GLN A 259 6.39 -16.86 -29.90
N ALA A 260 7.36 -16.66 -29.00
CA ALA A 260 7.43 -15.56 -28.06
C ALA A 260 8.88 -15.09 -27.96
N TYR A 261 9.09 -13.89 -27.48
CA TYR A 261 10.41 -13.33 -27.31
C TYR A 261 10.53 -12.64 -25.96
N TRP A 262 11.69 -12.78 -25.34
CA TRP A 262 12.04 -12.17 -24.07
C TRP A 262 13.36 -11.45 -24.16
N ILE A 263 13.45 -10.30 -23.51
CA ILE A 263 14.73 -9.66 -23.19
C ILE A 263 15.21 -10.25 -21.89
N LEU A 264 16.43 -10.77 -21.88
CA LEU A 264 17.13 -11.30 -20.71
C LEU A 264 18.51 -10.67 -20.63
N GLY A 265 18.96 -10.37 -19.42
CA GLY A 265 20.28 -9.75 -19.20
C GLY A 265 20.27 -8.80 -18.02
N GLN A 266 21.04 -7.73 -18.12
CA GLN A 266 21.17 -6.72 -17.08
C GLN A 266 21.06 -5.30 -17.65
N GLY A 267 20.81 -4.31 -16.79
CA GLY A 267 20.72 -2.91 -17.17
C GLY A 267 19.39 -2.52 -17.79
N PHE A 268 18.35 -3.34 -17.67
CA PHE A 268 17.00 -2.98 -18.11
C PHE A 268 15.97 -3.40 -17.07
N THR A 269 14.80 -2.78 -17.14
CA THR A 269 13.61 -3.21 -16.41
C THR A 269 12.33 -2.76 -17.11
N SER A 270 11.31 -3.61 -17.09
CA SER A 270 9.95 -3.25 -17.49
C SER A 270 9.17 -2.53 -16.41
N VAL A 271 9.69 -2.46 -15.18
CA VAL A 271 9.07 -1.77 -14.05
C VAL A 271 9.78 -0.44 -13.81
N PRO A 272 9.12 0.69 -14.07
CA PRO A 272 9.77 2.01 -14.13
C PRO A 272 10.58 2.43 -12.91
N ARG A 273 10.23 1.94 -11.73
CA ARG A 273 10.87 2.36 -10.48
C ARG A 273 12.03 1.50 -10.02
N TRP A 274 12.31 0.41 -10.71
CA TRP A 274 13.45 -0.44 -10.39
C TRP A 274 14.77 0.06 -10.96
N HIS A 275 14.75 1.11 -11.77
CA HIS A 275 15.97 1.64 -12.37
C HIS A 275 17.06 2.08 -11.37
N ASN A 276 16.71 2.27 -10.10
CA ASN A 276 17.68 2.54 -9.04
C ASN A 276 18.18 1.28 -8.31
N ASP A 277 17.55 0.12 -8.57
CA ASP A 277 17.80 -1.13 -7.85
C ASP A 277 18.61 -2.12 -8.70
N PHE A 278 19.29 -1.65 -9.74
CA PHE A 278 20.21 -2.45 -10.55
C PHE A 278 21.48 -2.82 -9.78
N THR A 279 21.33 -3.52 -8.68
CA THR A 279 22.45 -3.91 -7.85
C THR A 279 23.01 -5.28 -8.24
N ASP A 280 22.23 -6.07 -8.98
CA ASP A 280 22.52 -7.48 -9.16
C ASP A 280 22.87 -7.83 -10.59
N ILE A 281 23.62 -8.91 -10.69
CA ILE A 281 24.06 -9.55 -11.93
C ILE A 281 22.81 -10.13 -12.59
N GLY A 282 22.56 -9.75 -13.83
CA GLY A 282 21.49 -10.24 -14.66
C GLY A 282 21.64 -11.70 -15.08
N TRP A 283 20.94 -12.09 -16.15
CA TRP A 283 20.98 -13.42 -16.76
C TRP A 283 20.26 -14.52 -15.98
N SER A 284 19.23 -14.14 -15.20
CA SER A 284 18.37 -15.12 -14.54
C SER A 284 17.07 -15.35 -15.32
N TRP A 285 16.83 -16.60 -15.68
CA TRP A 285 15.60 -17.05 -16.34
C TRP A 285 14.38 -17.03 -15.43
N THR A 286 14.60 -16.97 -14.12
CA THR A 286 13.57 -17.04 -13.09
C THR A 286 13.34 -15.70 -12.39
N ASP A 287 14.27 -14.77 -12.52
CA ASP A 287 14.10 -13.43 -11.94
C ASP A 287 13.26 -12.55 -12.86
N ILE A 288 12.05 -12.29 -12.44
CA ILE A 288 11.08 -11.48 -13.19
C ILE A 288 11.52 -10.02 -13.41
N LYS A 289 12.52 -9.53 -12.66
CA LYS A 289 13.10 -8.19 -12.85
C LYS A 289 14.06 -8.15 -14.03
N GLN A 290 14.71 -9.28 -14.29
CA GLN A 290 15.75 -9.45 -15.32
C GLN A 290 15.21 -10.06 -16.61
N LEU A 291 13.93 -10.35 -16.64
CA LEU A 291 13.21 -10.96 -17.74
C LEU A 291 12.09 -10.04 -18.19
N SER A 292 12.08 -9.62 -19.44
CA SER A 292 10.99 -8.82 -20.00
C SER A 292 10.39 -9.49 -21.24
N TYR A 293 9.11 -9.87 -21.14
CA TYR A 293 8.38 -10.40 -22.28
C TYR A 293 8.10 -9.30 -23.30
N MET A 294 8.35 -9.59 -24.57
CA MET A 294 8.07 -8.68 -25.69
C MET A 294 6.65 -8.94 -26.23
N ARG A 295 5.76 -7.98 -26.06
CA ARG A 295 4.40 -8.08 -26.57
C ARG A 295 4.39 -8.12 -28.09
N ARG A 296 3.65 -9.09 -28.66
CA ARG A 296 3.42 -9.17 -30.10
C ARG A 296 2.50 -8.03 -30.53
N ILE A 297 2.97 -7.21 -31.48
CA ILE A 297 2.22 -6.06 -32.04
C ILE A 297 1.73 -6.30 -33.47
N SER A 298 2.38 -7.23 -34.19
CA SER A 298 1.96 -7.73 -35.49
C SER A 298 2.50 -9.16 -35.69
N PRO A 299 2.18 -9.86 -36.76
CA PRO A 299 2.61 -11.25 -36.96
C PRO A 299 4.12 -11.50 -36.79
N ASN A 300 4.95 -10.55 -37.16
CA ASN A 300 6.40 -10.67 -37.13
C ASN A 300 7.10 -9.57 -36.33
N GLN A 301 6.35 -8.80 -35.53
CA GLN A 301 6.89 -7.70 -34.74
C GLN A 301 6.50 -7.81 -33.27
N TYR A 302 7.49 -7.58 -32.41
CA TYR A 302 7.38 -7.67 -30.97
C TYR A 302 7.96 -6.40 -30.34
N GLN A 303 7.40 -5.97 -29.21
CA GLN A 303 7.74 -4.72 -28.55
C GLN A 303 7.88 -4.91 -27.06
N ALA A 304 8.82 -4.19 -26.45
CA ALA A 304 8.88 -3.96 -25.02
C ALA A 304 9.28 -2.51 -24.73
N ASP A 305 8.58 -1.87 -23.80
CA ASP A 305 8.96 -0.56 -23.26
C ASP A 305 9.73 -0.83 -21.94
N VAL A 306 11.01 -0.51 -21.94
CA VAL A 306 11.93 -0.79 -20.84
C VAL A 306 12.75 0.43 -20.47
N TYR A 307 13.09 0.53 -19.19
CA TYR A 307 14.09 1.49 -18.75
C TYR A 307 15.47 0.86 -18.90
N LEU A 308 16.40 1.56 -19.53
CA LEU A 308 17.78 1.12 -19.78
C LEU A 308 18.76 1.95 -18.96
N SER A 309 19.74 1.28 -18.36
CA SER A 309 20.74 1.91 -17.49
C SER A 309 22.11 1.19 -17.55
N ASN A 310 23.18 1.97 -17.38
CA ASN A 310 24.55 1.48 -17.20
C ASN A 310 24.99 1.34 -15.74
N LYS A 311 24.06 1.50 -14.78
CA LYS A 311 24.35 1.42 -13.33
C LYS A 311 24.78 0.05 -12.83
N PRO A 312 24.31 -1.10 -13.39
CA PRO A 312 24.85 -2.40 -13.02
C PRO A 312 26.36 -2.45 -13.18
N GLN A 313 27.03 -3.27 -12.36
CA GLN A 313 28.49 -3.40 -12.36
C GLN A 313 29.09 -3.65 -13.76
N TRP A 314 28.35 -4.34 -14.63
CA TRP A 314 28.78 -4.71 -15.99
C TRP A 314 28.10 -3.87 -17.07
N GLY A 315 27.38 -2.79 -16.69
CA GLY A 315 26.64 -1.94 -17.61
C GLY A 315 25.39 -2.59 -18.19
N LEU A 316 24.88 -2.02 -19.27
CA LEU A 316 23.79 -2.59 -20.06
C LEU A 316 24.33 -3.73 -20.91
N ASP A 317 23.76 -4.91 -20.73
CA ASP A 317 24.07 -6.12 -21.51
C ASP A 317 22.84 -7.02 -21.56
N MET A 318 22.23 -7.20 -22.74
CA MET A 318 20.99 -7.96 -22.92
C MET A 318 20.99 -8.76 -24.21
N LYS A 319 20.22 -9.85 -24.21
CA LYS A 319 19.90 -10.67 -25.38
C LYS A 319 18.39 -10.81 -25.55
N ILE A 320 17.97 -11.10 -26.77
CA ILE A 320 16.59 -11.46 -27.08
C ILE A 320 16.52 -12.95 -27.39
N TYR A 321 15.71 -13.67 -26.62
CA TYR A 321 15.53 -15.10 -26.71
C TYR A 321 14.14 -15.47 -27.20
N SER A 322 14.02 -16.53 -27.97
CA SER A 322 12.75 -17.09 -28.42
C SER A 322 12.22 -18.24 -27.56
N SER A 323 12.96 -18.63 -26.53
CA SER A 323 12.59 -19.68 -25.57
C SER A 323 13.23 -19.38 -24.21
N LEU A 324 12.56 -19.77 -23.13
CA LEU A 324 13.10 -19.74 -21.76
C LEU A 324 13.70 -21.06 -21.30
N ASN A 325 13.76 -22.06 -22.18
CA ASN A 325 14.44 -23.32 -21.91
C ASN A 325 15.94 -23.17 -22.23
N SER A 326 16.80 -23.28 -21.23
CA SER A 326 18.25 -23.14 -21.36
C SER A 326 18.90 -24.16 -22.32
N ASP A 327 18.27 -25.30 -22.56
CA ASP A 327 18.77 -26.36 -23.42
C ASP A 327 18.34 -26.21 -24.89
N ASP A 328 17.26 -25.43 -25.15
CA ASP A 328 16.65 -25.30 -26.48
C ASP A 328 16.38 -23.85 -26.87
N TYR A 329 17.01 -22.88 -26.20
CA TYR A 329 16.80 -21.47 -26.52
C TYR A 329 17.40 -21.09 -27.87
N LYS A 330 16.71 -20.21 -28.58
CA LYS A 330 17.21 -19.52 -29.75
C LYS A 330 17.30 -18.04 -29.46
N GLN A 331 18.40 -17.45 -29.79
CA GLN A 331 18.64 -16.02 -29.63
C GLN A 331 18.59 -15.34 -31.02
N ALA A 332 18.09 -14.13 -31.03
CA ALA A 332 18.21 -13.28 -32.20
C ALA A 332 19.67 -12.84 -32.36
N ILE A 333 20.19 -12.93 -33.57
CA ILE A 333 21.57 -12.58 -33.87
C ILE A 333 21.61 -11.20 -34.54
N PHE A 334 22.44 -10.33 -34.00
CA PHE A 334 22.53 -8.94 -34.43
C PHE A 334 23.94 -8.58 -34.90
N SER A 335 23.98 -7.53 -35.69
CA SER A 335 25.16 -6.73 -35.98
C SER A 335 24.74 -5.25 -35.96
N ASP A 336 25.69 -4.34 -35.85
CA ASP A 336 25.37 -2.90 -35.70
C ASP A 336 24.53 -2.35 -36.84
N ASP A 337 24.60 -2.96 -38.04
CA ASP A 337 23.81 -2.61 -39.22
C ASP A 337 22.34 -3.03 -39.13
N ARG A 338 21.97 -3.84 -38.11
CA ARG A 338 20.58 -4.26 -37.83
C ARG A 338 19.91 -3.45 -36.75
N PHE A 339 20.58 -2.46 -36.19
CA PHE A 339 20.03 -1.54 -35.24
C PHE A 339 19.48 -0.30 -35.98
N TYR A 340 18.26 0.08 -35.69
CA TYR A 340 17.52 1.12 -36.32
C TYR A 340 16.93 2.09 -35.29
N GLY A 341 16.38 3.20 -35.81
CA GLY A 341 15.82 4.25 -34.95
C GLY A 341 16.90 5.01 -34.19
N ASP A 342 16.69 5.27 -32.91
CA ASP A 342 17.66 5.93 -32.03
C ASP A 342 18.67 4.90 -31.50
N LYS A 343 19.56 4.48 -32.40
CA LYS A 343 20.60 3.48 -32.11
C LYS A 343 21.88 4.07 -31.52
N THR A 344 21.95 5.38 -31.39
CA THR A 344 23.04 6.05 -30.68
C THR A 344 23.17 5.54 -29.28
N GLY A 345 24.34 5.07 -28.90
CA GLY A 345 24.56 4.48 -27.58
C GLY A 345 24.45 2.95 -27.50
N PHE A 346 24.12 2.27 -28.61
CA PHE A 346 24.01 0.81 -28.67
C PHE A 346 24.99 0.18 -29.67
N GLN A 347 25.47 -0.99 -29.35
CA GLN A 347 26.32 -1.81 -30.22
C GLN A 347 26.08 -3.28 -30.02
N ALA A 348 26.38 -4.08 -31.03
CA ALA A 348 26.35 -5.52 -30.94
C ALA A 348 27.66 -6.04 -30.34
N ALA A 349 27.56 -6.96 -29.39
CA ALA A 349 28.70 -7.55 -28.69
C ALA A 349 28.59 -9.08 -28.59
N GLY A 350 29.54 -9.67 -27.89
CA GLY A 350 29.64 -11.09 -27.76
C GLY A 350 30.27 -11.78 -28.98
N ARG A 351 30.62 -13.05 -28.84
CA ARG A 351 31.25 -13.85 -29.89
C ARG A 351 30.32 -14.05 -31.09
N ASP A 352 29.05 -14.19 -30.82
CA ASP A 352 27.98 -14.44 -31.80
C ASP A 352 27.27 -13.16 -32.25
N LYS A 353 27.68 -11.98 -31.74
CA LYS A 353 27.05 -10.71 -32.01
C LYS A 353 25.56 -10.64 -31.62
N ALA A 354 25.17 -11.44 -30.64
CA ALA A 354 23.81 -11.51 -30.14
C ALA A 354 23.54 -10.62 -28.91
N ASP A 355 24.61 -10.15 -28.23
CA ASP A 355 24.48 -9.21 -27.14
C ASP A 355 24.21 -7.81 -27.64
N VAL A 356 23.28 -7.12 -27.03
CA VAL A 356 23.04 -5.68 -27.19
C VAL A 356 23.60 -4.99 -25.96
N VAL A 357 24.65 -4.23 -26.15
CA VAL A 357 25.35 -3.50 -25.06
C VAL A 357 25.34 -2.01 -25.34
N SER A 358 25.56 -1.24 -24.28
CA SER A 358 25.80 0.20 -24.40
C SER A 358 27.19 0.51 -24.94
N ASN A 359 27.33 1.68 -25.53
CA ASN A 359 28.61 2.32 -25.87
C ASN A 359 28.74 3.68 -25.16
N ASP A 360 29.82 4.44 -25.48
CA ASP A 360 30.12 5.71 -24.82
C ASP A 360 29.04 6.80 -25.02
N ASP A 361 28.23 6.68 -26.06
CA ASP A 361 27.16 7.64 -26.40
C ASP A 361 25.82 7.26 -25.75
N PHE A 362 25.77 6.22 -24.94
CA PHE A 362 24.53 5.74 -24.33
C PHE A 362 23.93 6.75 -23.36
N VAL A 363 22.64 7.00 -23.49
CA VAL A 363 21.86 7.87 -22.61
C VAL A 363 20.81 7.07 -21.88
N GLU A 364 20.96 6.98 -20.57
CA GLU A 364 19.99 6.32 -19.68
C GLU A 364 18.57 6.87 -19.87
N GLY A 365 17.56 6.01 -19.81
CA GLY A 365 16.16 6.40 -19.92
C GLY A 365 15.22 5.29 -20.38
N TYR A 366 13.97 5.69 -20.66
CA TYR A 366 12.97 4.77 -21.21
C TYR A 366 13.13 4.65 -22.72
N TYR A 367 13.11 3.39 -23.18
CA TYR A 367 13.17 3.05 -24.58
C TYR A 367 12.07 2.07 -24.96
N ARG A 368 11.51 2.28 -26.14
CA ARG A 368 10.73 1.28 -26.85
C ARG A 368 11.66 0.48 -27.72
N ILE A 369 11.76 -0.81 -27.47
CA ILE A 369 12.52 -1.76 -28.27
C ILE A 369 11.52 -2.55 -29.11
N THR A 370 11.67 -2.51 -30.43
CA THR A 370 10.86 -3.30 -31.34
C THR A 370 11.76 -4.30 -32.10
N LEU A 371 11.40 -5.58 -32.00
CA LEU A 371 12.01 -6.67 -32.75
C LEU A 371 11.16 -6.95 -33.98
N ASP A 372 11.74 -6.89 -35.18
CA ASP A 372 11.15 -7.29 -36.44
C ASP A 372 11.86 -8.52 -37.00
N ILE A 373 11.12 -9.62 -37.15
CA ILE A 373 11.61 -10.90 -37.64
C ILE A 373 11.00 -11.27 -38.99
N SER A 374 10.52 -10.31 -39.76
CA SER A 374 9.88 -10.55 -41.07
C SER A 374 10.80 -11.27 -42.05
N ASP A 375 12.12 -11.04 -41.94
CA ASP A 375 13.15 -11.66 -42.76
C ASP A 375 13.81 -12.89 -42.08
N GLY A 376 13.17 -13.43 -41.06
CA GLY A 376 13.68 -14.54 -40.22
C GLY A 376 14.51 -14.07 -39.03
N LEU A 377 14.72 -14.96 -38.04
CA LEU A 377 15.41 -14.64 -36.81
C LEU A 377 16.86 -14.22 -36.99
N ASP A 378 17.58 -14.87 -37.90
CA ASP A 378 18.97 -14.54 -38.22
C ASP A 378 19.12 -13.17 -38.93
N ASN A 379 18.02 -12.63 -39.44
CA ASN A 379 17.93 -11.32 -40.05
C ASN A 379 17.07 -10.34 -39.26
N ALA A 380 16.88 -10.64 -37.98
CA ALA A 380 16.08 -9.79 -37.10
C ALA A 380 16.63 -8.35 -37.05
N LYS A 381 15.70 -7.41 -36.95
CA LYS A 381 15.98 -5.96 -36.86
C LYS A 381 15.48 -5.43 -35.52
N LEU A 382 16.30 -4.65 -34.85
CA LEU A 382 15.92 -3.92 -33.64
C LEU A 382 15.73 -2.45 -33.92
N THR A 383 14.62 -1.90 -33.46
CA THR A 383 14.39 -0.46 -33.47
C THR A 383 14.39 0.04 -32.02
N PHE A 384 15.21 1.05 -31.77
CA PHE A 384 15.26 1.76 -30.51
C PHE A 384 14.59 3.12 -30.68
N LYS A 385 13.65 3.41 -29.77
CA LYS A 385 12.98 4.71 -29.72
C LYS A 385 12.98 5.17 -28.27
N LYS A 386 13.69 6.25 -27.97
CA LYS A 386 13.63 6.89 -26.66
C LYS A 386 12.23 7.48 -26.44
N LEU A 387 11.64 7.25 -25.25
CA LEU A 387 10.28 7.65 -24.91
C LEU A 387 10.24 8.96 -24.11
#